data_efc7639b21acf11506cdd3d015311bee
#
_entry.id   efc7639b21acf11506cdd3d015311bee
#
_cell.length_a   1.000
_cell.length_b   1.000
_cell.length_c   1.000
_cell.angle_alpha   90.00
_cell.angle_beta   90.00
_cell.angle_gamma   90.00
#
_symmetry.space_group_name_H-M   'P 1'
#
loop_
_entity.id
_entity.type
_entity.pdbx_description
1 polymer ?
#
loop_
_entity_poly.entity_id
_entity_poly.type
_entity_poly.pdbx_seq_one_letter_code
_entity_poly.pdbx_strand_id
1 'polypeptide(L)'
;MLAPFPTPRPLPELPEALRMLDVALPPARAGDMPLLADLHAAARMAELLLAPWSPAQKRSFLDEQFALQHTHFVKHHRKGDFRLVTRQDAPIGRFYFDRSGPEWVLIDILLDARVQAGGIGSALIGWLQGAARDAGAAGLRLSVARTNPRAHALYRRLGFADAGEVAGTHVAMSWRP
;
A
#
# COMPACT_ATOMS: atom_id res chain seq x y z
N MET A 1 4.23 -22.04 3.20
CA MET A 1 4.36 -21.36 1.88
C MET A 1 3.39 -20.18 1.88
N LEU A 2 3.85 -18.98 1.53
CA LEU A 2 3.00 -17.80 1.43
C LEU A 2 2.03 -17.90 0.24
N ALA A 3 0.85 -17.27 0.36
CA ALA A 3 -0.13 -17.26 -0.71
C ALA A 3 0.45 -16.58 -1.97
N PRO A 4 0.25 -17.15 -3.18
CA PRO A 4 0.74 -16.56 -4.41
C PRO A 4 -0.03 -15.26 -4.72
N PHE A 5 0.65 -14.28 -5.34
CA PHE A 5 0.01 -13.08 -5.84
C PHE A 5 -1.02 -13.42 -6.93
N PRO A 6 -2.13 -12.68 -7.03
CA PRO A 6 -3.07 -12.78 -8.14
C PRO A 6 -2.40 -12.49 -9.48
N THR A 7 -2.99 -13.00 -10.56
CA THR A 7 -2.54 -12.68 -11.93
C THR A 7 -2.59 -11.18 -12.16
N PRO A 8 -1.48 -10.54 -12.57
CA PRO A 8 -1.44 -9.11 -12.79
C PRO A 8 -2.29 -8.71 -13.99
N ARG A 9 -2.99 -7.57 -13.86
CA ARG A 9 -3.79 -6.97 -14.94
C ARG A 9 -3.06 -5.76 -15.52
N PRO A 10 -3.31 -5.39 -16.79
CA PRO A 10 -2.82 -4.14 -17.34
C PRO A 10 -3.27 -2.94 -16.50
N LEU A 11 -2.39 -1.96 -16.34
CA LEU A 11 -2.69 -0.71 -15.64
C LEU A 11 -2.99 0.40 -16.65
N PRO A 12 -3.82 1.39 -16.27
CA PRO A 12 -3.84 2.67 -16.95
C PRO A 12 -2.44 3.30 -16.99
N GLU A 13 -2.20 4.13 -17.97
CA GLU A 13 -0.91 4.82 -18.09
C GLU A 13 -0.63 5.69 -16.86
N LEU A 14 0.62 5.66 -16.40
CA LEU A 14 1.05 6.52 -15.30
C LEU A 14 1.15 7.97 -15.80
N PRO A 15 0.77 8.96 -14.97
CA PRO A 15 0.87 10.36 -15.33
C PRO A 15 2.33 10.79 -15.55
N GLU A 16 2.52 11.81 -16.38
CA GLU A 16 3.84 12.33 -16.71
C GLU A 16 4.68 12.65 -15.47
N ALA A 17 4.07 13.21 -14.43
CA ALA A 17 4.75 13.53 -13.17
C ALA A 17 5.43 12.32 -12.52
N LEU A 18 4.83 11.11 -12.58
CA LEU A 18 5.45 9.88 -12.07
C LEU A 18 6.52 9.35 -13.04
N ARG A 19 6.26 9.43 -14.34
CA ARG A 19 7.23 9.02 -15.38
C ARG A 19 8.48 9.87 -15.35
N MET A 20 8.37 11.18 -15.17
CA MET A 20 9.53 12.09 -15.01
C MET A 20 10.36 11.81 -13.74
N LEU A 21 9.79 11.16 -12.75
CA LEU A 21 10.50 10.69 -11.56
C LEU A 21 11.09 9.28 -11.74
N ASP A 22 11.00 8.71 -12.94
CA ASP A 22 11.37 7.33 -13.25
C ASP A 22 10.65 6.31 -12.34
N VAL A 23 9.39 6.60 -11.98
CA VAL A 23 8.57 5.71 -11.17
C VAL A 23 7.81 4.75 -12.06
N ALA A 24 7.88 3.45 -11.73
CA ALA A 24 7.10 2.40 -12.38
C ALA A 24 6.39 1.50 -11.36
N LEU A 25 5.39 0.76 -11.83
CA LEU A 25 4.57 -0.14 -11.01
C LEU A 25 4.59 -1.58 -11.57
N PRO A 26 5.75 -2.26 -11.61
CA PRO A 26 5.79 -3.65 -12.03
C PRO A 26 4.98 -4.54 -11.08
N PRO A 27 4.42 -5.66 -11.57
CA PRO A 27 3.72 -6.60 -10.72
C PRO A 27 4.67 -7.24 -9.71
N ALA A 28 4.24 -7.32 -8.46
CA ALA A 28 4.96 -8.06 -7.44
C ALA A 28 4.89 -9.58 -7.73
N ARG A 29 5.97 -10.27 -7.48
CA ARG A 29 6.15 -11.71 -7.75
C ARG A 29 6.63 -12.44 -6.50
N ALA A 30 6.55 -13.75 -6.51
CA ALA A 30 7.03 -14.58 -5.40
C ALA A 30 8.51 -14.32 -5.04
N GLY A 31 9.35 -14.02 -6.02
CA GLY A 31 10.76 -13.66 -5.80
C GLY A 31 10.98 -12.35 -5.04
N ASP A 32 9.96 -11.48 -4.97
CA ASP A 32 10.02 -10.19 -4.27
C ASP A 32 9.67 -10.29 -2.79
N MET A 33 9.25 -11.48 -2.32
CA MET A 33 8.79 -11.65 -0.93
C MET A 33 9.85 -11.28 0.12
N PRO A 34 11.14 -11.62 -0.03
CA PRO A 34 12.17 -11.18 0.92
C PRO A 34 12.26 -9.64 1.01
N LEU A 35 12.27 -8.96 -0.14
CA LEU A 35 12.28 -7.50 -0.22
C LEU A 35 11.06 -6.89 0.45
N LEU A 36 9.87 -7.43 0.20
CA LEU A 36 8.62 -6.94 0.79
C LEU A 36 8.57 -7.14 2.30
N ALA A 37 9.14 -8.24 2.80
CA ALA A 37 9.32 -8.47 4.23
C ALA A 37 10.31 -7.47 4.85
N ASP A 38 11.42 -7.17 4.17
CA ASP A 38 12.39 -6.17 4.60
C ASP A 38 11.77 -4.76 4.67
N LEU A 39 11.02 -4.36 3.65
CA LEU A 39 10.29 -3.09 3.65
C LEU A 39 9.28 -3.01 4.81
N HIS A 40 8.54 -4.08 5.06
CA HIS A 40 7.59 -4.17 6.17
C HIS A 40 8.31 -4.05 7.52
N ALA A 41 9.39 -4.80 7.71
CA ALA A 41 10.17 -4.77 8.94
C ALA A 41 10.78 -3.39 9.18
N ALA A 42 11.38 -2.77 8.17
CA ALA A 42 11.96 -1.43 8.28
C ALA A 42 10.93 -0.37 8.71
N ALA A 43 9.71 -0.43 8.16
CA ALA A 43 8.65 0.50 8.46
C ALA A 43 8.09 0.36 9.89
N ARG A 44 8.18 -0.84 10.48
CA ARG A 44 7.55 -1.16 11.77
C ARG A 44 8.55 -1.38 12.92
N MET A 45 9.84 -1.38 12.62
CA MET A 45 10.88 -1.62 13.65
C MET A 45 10.78 -0.64 14.81
N ALA A 46 10.42 0.61 14.54
CA ALA A 46 10.26 1.63 15.58
C ALA A 46 9.17 1.29 16.61
N GLU A 47 8.14 0.57 16.22
CA GLU A 47 7.06 0.12 17.13
C GLU A 47 7.56 -0.87 18.19
N LEU A 48 8.67 -1.55 17.91
CA LEU A 48 9.27 -2.57 18.77
C LEU A 48 10.49 -2.06 19.57
N LEU A 49 10.79 -0.76 19.53
CA LEU A 49 11.99 -0.22 20.22
C LEU A 49 12.01 -0.54 21.71
N LEU A 50 10.86 -0.42 22.38
CA LEU A 50 10.72 -0.65 23.81
C LEU A 50 10.43 -2.12 24.18
N ALA A 51 10.22 -3.00 23.19
CA ALA A 51 10.02 -4.41 23.47
C ALA A 51 11.34 -5.05 23.98
N PRO A 52 11.30 -5.82 25.09
CA PRO A 52 12.49 -6.44 25.69
C PRO A 52 12.95 -7.68 24.90
N TRP A 53 12.96 -7.58 23.58
CA TRP A 53 13.28 -8.66 22.66
C TRP A 53 14.62 -8.43 21.99
N SER A 54 15.34 -9.51 21.71
CA SER A 54 16.55 -9.46 20.89
C SER A 54 16.23 -9.00 19.46
N PRO A 55 17.22 -8.50 18.70
CA PRO A 55 17.03 -8.16 17.30
C PRO A 55 16.45 -9.30 16.46
N ALA A 56 16.88 -10.53 16.71
CA ALA A 56 16.38 -11.72 16.02
C ALA A 56 14.89 -11.99 16.33
N GLN A 57 14.49 -11.85 17.60
CA GLN A 57 13.09 -12.00 18.00
C GLN A 57 12.19 -10.91 17.38
N LYS A 58 12.66 -9.66 17.35
CA LYS A 58 11.95 -8.55 16.70
C LYS A 58 11.77 -8.83 15.21
N ARG A 59 12.83 -9.31 14.54
CA ARG A 59 12.76 -9.65 13.11
C ARG A 59 11.79 -10.79 12.86
N SER A 60 11.86 -11.90 13.61
CA SER A 60 10.95 -13.03 13.47
C SER A 60 9.49 -12.61 13.64
N PHE A 61 9.19 -11.79 14.64
CA PHE A 61 7.86 -11.25 14.85
C PHE A 61 7.35 -10.44 13.65
N LEU A 62 8.19 -9.55 13.10
CA LEU A 62 7.80 -8.73 11.93
C LEU A 62 7.64 -9.57 10.67
N ASP A 63 8.43 -10.62 10.49
CA ASP A 63 8.28 -11.56 9.37
C ASP A 63 6.95 -12.34 9.47
N GLU A 64 6.56 -12.76 10.68
CA GLU A 64 5.27 -13.39 10.93
C GLU A 64 4.10 -12.42 10.66
N GLN A 65 4.21 -11.18 11.13
CA GLN A 65 3.20 -10.14 10.87
C GLN A 65 3.06 -9.87 9.36
N PHE A 66 4.17 -9.79 8.65
CA PHE A 66 4.16 -9.65 7.20
C PHE A 66 3.47 -10.83 6.51
N ALA A 67 3.78 -12.07 6.92
CA ALA A 67 3.17 -13.26 6.35
C ALA A 67 1.65 -13.32 6.56
N LEU A 68 1.18 -12.95 7.75
CA LEU A 68 -0.25 -12.85 8.07
C LEU A 68 -0.93 -11.76 7.24
N GLN A 69 -0.32 -10.57 7.15
CA GLN A 69 -0.84 -9.45 6.38
C GLN A 69 -0.93 -9.80 4.89
N HIS A 70 0.14 -10.37 4.33
CA HIS A 70 0.17 -10.80 2.93
C HIS A 70 -0.93 -11.82 2.63
N THR A 71 -1.06 -12.85 3.48
CA THR A 71 -2.09 -13.89 3.33
C THR A 71 -3.49 -13.29 3.41
N HIS A 72 -3.71 -12.37 4.33
CA HIS A 72 -4.98 -11.64 4.46
C HIS A 72 -5.30 -10.85 3.18
N PHE A 73 -4.35 -10.06 2.68
CA PHE A 73 -4.56 -9.24 1.48
C PHE A 73 -4.89 -10.09 0.26
N VAL A 74 -4.11 -11.13 -0.01
CA VAL A 74 -4.34 -12.01 -1.17
C VAL A 74 -5.66 -12.75 -1.06
N LYS A 75 -6.03 -13.22 0.14
CA LYS A 75 -7.28 -13.93 0.37
C LYS A 75 -8.51 -13.05 0.11
N HIS A 76 -8.47 -11.78 0.55
CA HIS A 76 -9.61 -10.86 0.46
C HIS A 76 -9.65 -10.09 -0.86
N HIS A 77 -8.51 -9.98 -1.56
CA HIS A 77 -8.37 -9.25 -2.82
C HIS A 77 -7.82 -10.14 -3.93
N ARG A 78 -8.55 -11.23 -4.24
CA ARG A 78 -8.13 -12.23 -5.25
C ARG A 78 -7.96 -11.66 -6.66
N LYS A 79 -8.51 -10.49 -6.93
CA LYS A 79 -8.37 -9.74 -8.19
C LYS A 79 -7.62 -8.43 -7.97
N GLY A 80 -6.94 -8.28 -6.84
CA GLY A 80 -6.18 -7.09 -6.51
C GLY A 80 -4.94 -6.92 -7.40
N ASP A 81 -4.54 -5.69 -7.57
CA ASP A 81 -3.32 -5.29 -8.25
C ASP A 81 -2.22 -5.10 -7.19
N PHE A 82 -1.34 -6.08 -7.07
CA PHE A 82 -0.21 -6.07 -6.15
C PHE A 82 1.04 -5.61 -6.91
N ARG A 83 1.49 -4.38 -6.64
CA ARG A 83 2.57 -3.75 -7.38
C ARG A 83 3.74 -3.40 -6.49
N LEU A 84 4.96 -3.62 -7.00
CA LEU A 84 6.11 -2.89 -6.47
C LEU A 84 6.02 -1.44 -6.94
N VAL A 85 6.61 -0.54 -6.16
CA VAL A 85 6.94 0.81 -6.61
C VAL A 85 8.45 0.81 -6.86
N THR A 86 8.84 1.07 -8.08
CA THR A 86 10.27 1.21 -8.43
C THR A 86 10.57 2.65 -8.84
N ARG A 87 11.80 3.07 -8.63
CA ARG A 87 12.35 4.33 -9.14
C ARG A 87 13.72 4.05 -9.72
N GLN A 88 13.94 4.39 -11.01
CA GLN A 88 15.16 4.03 -11.71
C GLN A 88 15.46 2.51 -11.58
N ASP A 89 14.44 1.70 -11.79
CA ASP A 89 14.42 0.23 -11.64
C ASP A 89 14.72 -0.30 -10.22
N ALA A 90 15.08 0.56 -9.26
CA ALA A 90 15.28 0.16 -7.88
C ALA A 90 13.95 0.14 -7.12
N PRO A 91 13.63 -0.94 -6.39
CA PRO A 91 12.42 -1.02 -5.60
C PRO A 91 12.48 -0.05 -4.41
N ILE A 92 11.45 0.79 -4.29
CA ILE A 92 11.31 1.81 -3.24
C ILE A 92 10.05 1.64 -2.41
N GLY A 93 9.23 0.64 -2.70
CA GLY A 93 8.00 0.42 -1.96
C GLY A 93 7.05 -0.58 -2.61
N ARG A 94 5.83 -0.60 -2.08
CA ARG A 94 4.71 -1.37 -2.63
C ARG A 94 3.45 -0.53 -2.68
N PHE A 95 2.58 -0.83 -3.65
CA PHE A 95 1.30 -0.16 -3.87
C PHE A 95 0.27 -1.19 -4.29
N TYR A 96 -0.67 -1.50 -3.39
CA TYR A 96 -1.67 -2.55 -3.54
C TYR A 96 -3.06 -1.93 -3.57
N PHE A 97 -3.83 -2.27 -4.59
CA PHE A 97 -5.20 -1.77 -4.74
C PHE A 97 -6.07 -2.80 -5.45
N ASP A 98 -7.38 -2.67 -5.35
CA ASP A 98 -8.33 -3.56 -5.99
C ASP A 98 -9.35 -2.75 -6.79
N ARG A 99 -9.41 -3.01 -8.10
CA ARG A 99 -10.29 -2.39 -9.08
C ARG A 99 -11.43 -3.30 -9.53
N SER A 100 -11.68 -4.39 -8.82
CA SER A 100 -12.63 -5.41 -9.27
C SER A 100 -14.08 -5.12 -8.91
N GLY A 101 -14.32 -4.22 -7.97
CA GLY A 101 -15.65 -3.82 -7.53
C GLY A 101 -16.09 -2.45 -8.09
N PRO A 102 -17.36 -2.07 -7.86
CA PRO A 102 -17.87 -0.75 -8.24
C PRO A 102 -17.18 0.38 -7.45
N GLU A 103 -16.82 0.16 -6.22
CA GLU A 103 -15.96 1.01 -5.41
C GLU A 103 -14.58 0.36 -5.32
N TRP A 104 -13.54 1.08 -5.71
CA TRP A 104 -12.18 0.56 -5.66
C TRP A 104 -11.60 0.62 -4.25
N VAL A 105 -10.59 -0.17 -3.97
CA VAL A 105 -9.96 -0.25 -2.65
C VAL A 105 -8.48 0.08 -2.77
N LEU A 106 -7.99 1.05 -2.01
CA LEU A 106 -6.57 1.16 -1.72
C LEU A 106 -6.28 0.20 -0.55
N ILE A 107 -5.64 -0.94 -0.86
CA ILE A 107 -5.37 -2.01 0.11
C ILE A 107 -4.20 -1.62 1.02
N ASP A 108 -3.09 -1.19 0.40
CA ASP A 108 -1.87 -0.82 1.12
C ASP A 108 -0.94 0.05 0.26
N ILE A 109 -0.29 1.00 0.89
CA ILE A 109 0.81 1.77 0.30
C ILE A 109 1.92 1.89 1.33
N LEU A 110 3.09 1.43 0.95
CA LEU A 110 4.29 1.51 1.78
C LEU A 110 5.47 1.95 0.92
N LEU A 111 6.08 3.05 1.28
CA LEU A 111 7.29 3.56 0.64
C LEU A 111 8.46 3.54 1.64
N ASP A 112 9.66 3.25 1.15
CA ASP A 112 10.89 3.38 1.92
C ASP A 112 10.98 4.78 2.55
N ALA A 113 11.39 4.84 3.82
CA ALA A 113 11.49 6.10 4.56
C ALA A 113 12.36 7.14 3.85
N ARG A 114 13.36 6.71 3.09
CA ARG A 114 14.29 7.57 2.34
C ARG A 114 13.62 8.35 1.19
N VAL A 115 12.49 7.85 0.68
CA VAL A 115 11.74 8.48 -0.41
C VAL A 115 10.40 9.05 0.04
N GLN A 116 10.05 8.91 1.30
CA GLN A 116 8.87 9.53 1.89
C GLN A 116 9.03 11.07 1.86
N ALA A 117 7.92 11.78 1.82
CA ALA A 117 7.83 13.24 1.65
C ALA A 117 8.27 13.79 0.26
N GLY A 118 8.76 12.96 -0.66
CA GLY A 118 9.05 13.36 -2.05
C GLY A 118 7.82 13.45 -2.96
N GLY A 119 6.60 13.36 -2.43
CA GLY A 119 5.35 13.48 -3.21
C GLY A 119 4.91 12.22 -3.96
N ILE A 120 5.75 11.17 -4.06
CA ILE A 120 5.45 9.95 -4.82
C ILE A 120 4.15 9.30 -4.31
N GLY A 121 3.97 9.17 -2.99
CA GLY A 121 2.75 8.59 -2.43
C GLY A 121 1.48 9.36 -2.80
N SER A 122 1.53 10.69 -2.73
CA SER A 122 0.42 11.56 -3.14
C SER A 122 0.13 11.42 -4.63
N ALA A 123 1.17 11.36 -5.47
CA ALA A 123 1.02 11.21 -6.92
C ALA A 123 0.44 9.84 -7.30
N LEU A 124 0.84 8.76 -6.63
CA LEU A 124 0.29 7.41 -6.83
C LEU A 124 -1.20 7.34 -6.46
N ILE A 125 -1.58 7.91 -5.31
CA ILE A 125 -2.98 7.95 -4.88
C ILE A 125 -3.81 8.83 -5.82
N GLY A 126 -3.29 10.01 -6.19
CA GLY A 126 -3.95 10.91 -7.15
C GLY A 126 -4.16 10.25 -8.53
N TRP A 127 -3.17 9.47 -8.99
CA TRP A 127 -3.31 8.66 -10.21
C TRP A 127 -4.42 7.61 -10.06
N LEU A 128 -4.48 6.91 -8.93
CA LEU A 128 -5.53 5.91 -8.69
C LEU A 128 -6.91 6.56 -8.63
N GLN A 129 -7.04 7.77 -8.06
CA GLN A 129 -8.27 8.57 -8.06
C GLN A 129 -8.69 8.96 -9.49
N GLY A 130 -7.75 9.43 -10.30
CA GLY A 130 -7.98 9.74 -11.71
C GLY A 130 -8.46 8.52 -12.49
N ALA A 131 -7.74 7.39 -12.36
CA ALA A 131 -8.09 6.14 -13.01
C ALA A 131 -9.47 5.61 -12.57
N ALA A 132 -9.84 5.78 -11.29
CA ALA A 132 -11.15 5.41 -10.78
C ALA A 132 -12.26 6.27 -11.40
N ARG A 133 -12.04 7.59 -11.50
CA ARG A 133 -12.97 8.52 -12.16
C ARG A 133 -13.17 8.16 -13.63
N ASP A 134 -12.09 7.95 -14.36
CA ASP A 134 -12.12 7.64 -15.79
C ASP A 134 -12.79 6.29 -16.08
N ALA A 135 -12.70 5.34 -15.15
CA ALA A 135 -13.38 4.06 -15.21
C ALA A 135 -14.85 4.10 -14.74
N GLY A 136 -15.35 5.25 -14.26
CA GLY A 136 -16.71 5.37 -13.72
C GLY A 136 -16.91 4.64 -12.40
N ALA A 137 -15.85 4.43 -11.63
CA ALA A 137 -15.95 3.82 -10.30
C ALA A 137 -16.74 4.75 -9.34
N ALA A 138 -17.51 4.16 -8.42
CA ALA A 138 -18.29 4.90 -7.44
C ALA A 138 -17.43 5.68 -6.42
N GLY A 139 -16.16 5.33 -6.31
CA GLY A 139 -15.18 5.96 -5.43
C GLY A 139 -14.01 5.06 -5.08
N LEU A 140 -13.23 5.53 -4.12
CA LEU A 140 -12.15 4.78 -3.47
C LEU A 140 -12.41 4.66 -1.98
N ARG A 141 -12.10 3.54 -1.41
CA ARG A 141 -12.08 3.34 0.04
C ARG A 141 -10.73 2.81 0.49
N LEU A 142 -10.39 3.11 1.72
CA LEU A 142 -9.20 2.62 2.39
C LEU A 142 -9.46 2.48 3.89
N SER A 143 -8.50 1.88 4.59
CA SER A 143 -8.47 1.80 6.04
C SER A 143 -7.11 2.26 6.53
N VAL A 144 -7.06 3.16 7.49
CA VAL A 144 -5.83 3.70 8.06
C VAL A 144 -5.76 3.43 9.56
N ALA A 145 -4.62 2.97 10.06
CA ALA A 145 -4.43 2.75 11.48
C ALA A 145 -4.53 4.07 12.27
N ARG A 146 -5.22 4.06 13.41
CA ARG A 146 -5.34 5.22 14.32
C ARG A 146 -3.98 5.70 14.81
N THR A 147 -3.01 4.79 14.87
CA THR A 147 -1.62 5.09 15.24
C THR A 147 -0.80 5.73 14.12
N ASN A 148 -1.40 5.94 12.93
CA ASN A 148 -0.73 6.58 11.79
C ASN A 148 -1.42 7.92 11.40
N PRO A 149 -1.31 8.96 12.26
CA PRO A 149 -1.94 10.27 12.00
C PRO A 149 -1.37 10.96 10.75
N ARG A 150 -0.12 10.65 10.37
CA ARG A 150 0.51 11.20 9.17
C ARG A 150 -0.18 10.72 7.90
N ALA A 151 -0.45 9.42 7.80
CA ALA A 151 -1.18 8.86 6.66
C ALA A 151 -2.63 9.35 6.64
N HIS A 152 -3.31 9.40 7.79
CA HIS A 152 -4.65 9.95 7.89
C HIS A 152 -4.72 11.39 7.37
N ALA A 153 -3.78 12.26 7.81
CA ALA A 153 -3.70 13.64 7.33
C ALA A 153 -3.41 13.73 5.82
N LEU A 154 -2.59 12.83 5.28
CA LEU A 154 -2.35 12.74 3.84
C LEU A 154 -3.63 12.42 3.08
N TYR A 155 -4.37 11.40 3.49
CA TYR A 155 -5.62 11.00 2.84
C TYR A 155 -6.66 12.13 2.89
N ARG A 156 -6.78 12.83 4.01
CA ARG A 156 -7.66 14.00 4.10
C ARG A 156 -7.29 15.10 3.11
N ARG A 157 -5.99 15.42 2.96
CA ARG A 157 -5.53 16.39 1.95
C ARG A 157 -5.84 15.94 0.52
N LEU A 158 -5.92 14.64 0.27
CA LEU A 158 -6.28 14.06 -1.03
C LEU A 158 -7.82 13.89 -1.19
N GLY A 159 -8.61 14.48 -0.29
CA GLY A 159 -10.06 14.52 -0.39
C GLY A 159 -10.79 13.29 0.15
N PHE A 160 -10.10 12.40 0.86
CA PHE A 160 -10.80 11.33 1.57
C PHE A 160 -11.47 11.87 2.84
N ALA A 161 -12.65 11.37 3.13
CA ALA A 161 -13.39 11.64 4.35
C ALA A 161 -13.49 10.39 5.23
N ASP A 162 -13.54 10.59 6.55
CA ASP A 162 -13.74 9.50 7.49
C ASP A 162 -15.13 8.86 7.26
N ALA A 163 -15.19 7.54 7.20
CA ALA A 163 -16.37 6.75 6.87
C ALA A 163 -16.72 5.70 7.94
N GLY A 164 -16.19 5.87 9.15
CA GLY A 164 -16.45 5.00 10.31
C GLY A 164 -15.20 4.31 10.84
N GLU A 165 -15.41 3.45 11.82
CA GLU A 165 -14.36 2.67 12.48
C GLU A 165 -14.29 1.24 11.93
N VAL A 166 -13.08 0.69 11.84
CA VAL A 166 -12.85 -0.71 11.51
C VAL A 166 -12.13 -1.38 12.68
N ALA A 167 -12.80 -2.33 13.33
CA ALA A 167 -12.29 -3.12 14.44
C ALA A 167 -11.67 -2.30 15.60
N GLY A 168 -12.09 -1.02 15.78
CA GLY A 168 -11.60 -0.14 16.84
C GLY A 168 -10.16 0.36 16.69
N THR A 169 -9.38 -0.20 15.78
CA THR A 169 -7.95 0.12 15.58
C THR A 169 -7.66 0.93 14.33
N HIS A 170 -8.61 0.97 13.40
CA HIS A 170 -8.49 1.64 12.11
C HIS A 170 -9.68 2.58 11.87
N VAL A 171 -9.44 3.59 11.06
CA VAL A 171 -10.47 4.48 10.53
C VAL A 171 -10.69 4.10 9.07
N ALA A 172 -11.94 3.81 8.70
CA ALA A 172 -12.32 3.69 7.30
C ALA A 172 -12.40 5.10 6.69
N MET A 173 -11.88 5.26 5.50
CA MET A 173 -11.97 6.51 4.75
C MET A 173 -12.48 6.25 3.34
N SER A 174 -13.24 7.18 2.80
CA SER A 174 -13.78 7.11 1.44
C SER A 174 -13.54 8.41 0.68
N TRP A 175 -13.33 8.27 -0.63
CA TRP A 175 -13.26 9.35 -1.59
C TRP A 175 -14.24 9.09 -2.72
N ARG A 176 -14.86 10.15 -3.23
CA ARG A 176 -15.77 10.10 -4.39
C ARG A 176 -15.29 11.06 -5.47
N PRO A 177 -15.47 10.70 -6.77
CA PRO A 177 -15.13 11.54 -7.91
C PRO A 177 -15.79 12.90 -7.90
#